data_64a157c50888df9fb968f5e892f203de
#
_entry.id   64a157c50888df9fb968f5e892f203de
#
_cell.length_a   1.000
_cell.length_b   1.000
_cell.length_c   1.000
_cell.angle_alpha   90.00
_cell.angle_beta   90.00
_cell.angle_gamma   90.00
#
_symmetry.space_group_name_H-M   'P 1'
#
loop_
_entity.id
_entity.type
_entity.pdbx_description
1 polymer ?
#
loop_
_entity_poly.entity_id
_entity_poly.type
_entity_poly.pdbx_seq_one_letter_code
_entity_poly.pdbx_strand_id
1 'polypeptide(L)'
;MKFAIAIHGTRGDIEPSGAVARELLRRGHEVRMAVPPNLVSFVASAGLPEPASYGVDSQQQLDADIFRDHLSVKNPINAVRELRDYMTQGWQDMNATLTEVAADADLLLAGTTYQEVAANVAEHFDIPLAALHYFPFRPNSQVLPVPLPLPLIRRGFAVGEWFHWRMLKEAEDIQRRTLGLPPATVRAVRRIEDRGALEIQAYDEVLFPGLAAEYGDAKPLVGSMSMELQTDTDADVMDWITNGKPPIYFGFGSMPVESPADAVAMIDTVCAELGERALISSGVWDLPDTVLGDHVKLVGAVNHAAVFPLCRALVHHGGAGTTAAGLR
;
A
#
# COMPACT_ATOMS: atom_id res chain seq x y z
N MET A 1 0.46 -24.26 10.56
CA MET A 1 1.52 -23.24 10.73
C MET A 1 0.87 -21.98 11.27
N LYS A 2 1.63 -21.16 11.98
CA LYS A 2 1.21 -19.86 12.51
C LYS A 2 1.90 -18.75 11.70
N PHE A 3 1.12 -17.85 11.13
CA PHE A 3 1.62 -16.73 10.33
C PHE A 3 1.39 -15.42 11.06
N ALA A 4 2.42 -14.61 11.18
CA ALA A 4 2.33 -13.21 11.56
C ALA A 4 2.34 -12.36 10.30
N ILE A 5 1.40 -11.42 10.15
CA ILE A 5 1.29 -10.52 9.00
C ILE A 5 1.30 -9.08 9.50
N ALA A 6 2.31 -8.31 9.15
CA ALA A 6 2.45 -6.91 9.56
C ALA A 6 2.51 -6.00 8.34
N ILE A 7 1.47 -5.19 8.16
CA ILE A 7 1.36 -4.26 7.04
C ILE A 7 1.05 -2.87 7.57
N HIS A 8 1.84 -1.90 7.17
CA HIS A 8 1.53 -0.49 7.38
C HIS A 8 1.34 0.20 6.02
N GLY A 9 0.34 1.05 5.94
CA GLY A 9 -0.02 1.77 4.73
C GLY A 9 -1.52 2.02 4.64
N THR A 10 -2.00 2.30 3.45
CA THR A 10 -3.42 2.54 3.17
C THR A 10 -4.20 1.23 2.96
N ARG A 11 -5.49 1.34 2.72
CA ARG A 11 -6.34 0.19 2.35
C ARG A 11 -5.75 -0.60 1.17
N GLY A 12 -5.15 0.10 0.19
CA GLY A 12 -4.51 -0.54 -0.97
C GLY A 12 -3.34 -1.46 -0.62
N ASP A 13 -2.66 -1.19 0.50
CA ASP A 13 -1.58 -2.04 1.02
C ASP A 13 -2.12 -3.21 1.84
N ILE A 14 -3.21 -2.99 2.59
CA ILE A 14 -3.80 -4.00 3.47
C ILE A 14 -4.59 -5.06 2.70
N GLU A 15 -5.33 -4.66 1.67
CA GLU A 15 -6.23 -5.55 0.95
C GLU A 15 -5.53 -6.77 0.31
N PRO A 16 -4.38 -6.65 -0.36
CA PRO A 16 -3.63 -7.80 -0.87
C PRO A 16 -3.17 -8.75 0.23
N SER A 17 -2.71 -8.23 1.36
CA SER A 17 -2.30 -9.05 2.51
C SER A 17 -3.50 -9.72 3.19
N GLY A 18 -4.66 -9.06 3.20
CA GLY A 18 -5.93 -9.65 3.64
C GLY A 18 -6.37 -10.82 2.77
N ALA A 19 -6.15 -10.74 1.45
CA ALA A 19 -6.40 -11.85 0.53
C ALA A 19 -5.49 -13.06 0.86
N VAL A 20 -4.22 -12.81 1.16
CA VAL A 20 -3.27 -13.85 1.62
C VAL A 20 -3.74 -14.44 2.95
N ALA A 21 -4.10 -13.59 3.94
CA ALA A 21 -4.59 -14.03 5.24
C ALA A 21 -5.81 -14.94 5.12
N ARG A 22 -6.81 -14.54 4.31
CA ARG A 22 -8.02 -15.32 4.04
C ARG A 22 -7.73 -16.69 3.46
N GLU A 23 -6.79 -16.77 2.51
CA GLU A 23 -6.40 -18.04 1.90
C GLU A 23 -5.63 -18.93 2.89
N LEU A 24 -4.76 -18.38 3.72
CA LEU A 24 -4.06 -19.12 4.77
C LEU A 24 -5.04 -19.71 5.80
N LEU A 25 -6.04 -18.91 6.24
CA LEU A 25 -7.10 -19.36 7.13
C LEU A 25 -7.93 -20.48 6.49
N ARG A 26 -8.31 -20.33 5.20
CA ARG A 26 -9.05 -21.36 4.46
C ARG A 26 -8.28 -22.67 4.37
N ARG A 27 -6.95 -22.63 4.36
CA ARG A 27 -6.06 -23.81 4.40
C ARG A 27 -5.84 -24.37 5.80
N GLY A 28 -6.48 -23.81 6.82
CA GLY A 28 -6.41 -24.29 8.21
C GLY A 28 -5.15 -23.81 8.96
N HIS A 29 -4.53 -22.71 8.52
CA HIS A 29 -3.43 -22.09 9.24
C HIS A 29 -3.94 -21.06 10.25
N GLU A 30 -3.17 -20.79 11.30
CA GLU A 30 -3.39 -19.68 12.21
C GLU A 30 -2.77 -18.42 11.64
N VAL A 31 -3.51 -17.31 11.68
CA VAL A 31 -3.06 -16.00 11.18
C VAL A 31 -3.30 -14.95 12.25
N ARG A 32 -2.26 -14.16 12.55
CA ARG A 32 -2.33 -12.95 13.36
C ARG A 32 -1.92 -11.78 12.50
N MET A 33 -2.69 -10.70 12.55
CA MET A 33 -2.44 -9.52 11.73
C MET A 33 -2.12 -8.31 12.60
N ALA A 34 -1.30 -7.41 12.07
CA ALA A 34 -0.99 -6.10 12.63
C ALA A 34 -1.12 -5.06 11.52
N VAL A 35 -2.01 -4.08 11.71
CA VAL A 35 -2.36 -3.05 10.71
C VAL A 35 -2.51 -1.68 11.36
N PRO A 36 -2.45 -0.55 10.60
CA PRO A 36 -2.66 0.78 11.16
C PRO A 36 -3.98 0.90 11.91
N PRO A 37 -4.04 1.72 12.98
CA PRO A 37 -5.23 1.84 13.82
C PRO A 37 -6.50 2.21 13.07
N ASN A 38 -6.42 3.07 12.05
CA ASN A 38 -7.55 3.46 11.19
C ASN A 38 -8.07 2.34 10.28
N LEU A 39 -7.35 1.21 10.15
CA LEU A 39 -7.72 0.08 9.29
C LEU A 39 -8.09 -1.20 10.08
N VAL A 40 -8.05 -1.16 11.41
CA VAL A 40 -8.45 -2.29 12.27
C VAL A 40 -9.90 -2.70 11.99
N SER A 41 -10.83 -1.75 11.99
CA SER A 41 -12.24 -2.01 11.72
C SER A 41 -12.49 -2.52 10.29
N PHE A 42 -11.72 -2.05 9.31
CA PHE A 42 -11.79 -2.54 7.93
C PHE A 42 -11.43 -4.03 7.86
N VAL A 43 -10.32 -4.44 8.47
CA VAL A 43 -9.88 -5.85 8.48
C VAL A 43 -10.90 -6.75 9.20
N ALA A 44 -11.42 -6.31 10.35
CA ALA A 44 -12.45 -7.05 11.09
C ALA A 44 -13.74 -7.19 10.29
N SER A 45 -14.19 -6.12 9.59
CA SER A 45 -15.38 -6.16 8.74
C SER A 45 -15.22 -7.05 7.51
N ALA A 46 -13.99 -7.30 7.07
CA ALA A 46 -13.68 -8.23 5.98
C ALA A 46 -13.71 -9.72 6.39
N GLY A 47 -14.11 -10.03 7.63
CA GLY A 47 -14.20 -11.39 8.15
C GLY A 47 -12.85 -12.02 8.49
N LEU A 48 -11.81 -11.21 8.65
CA LEU A 48 -10.49 -11.63 9.11
C LEU A 48 -10.39 -11.54 10.65
N PRO A 49 -9.43 -12.24 11.28
CA PRO A 49 -9.18 -12.10 12.72
C PRO A 49 -8.94 -10.64 13.09
N GLU A 50 -9.42 -10.24 14.26
CA GLU A 50 -9.20 -8.88 14.76
C GLU A 50 -7.69 -8.58 14.84
N PRO A 51 -7.21 -7.57 14.10
CA PRO A 51 -5.78 -7.29 14.05
C PRO A 51 -5.32 -6.45 15.23
N ALA A 52 -4.05 -6.56 15.58
CA ALA A 52 -3.39 -5.63 16.49
C ALA A 52 -3.16 -4.27 15.81
N SER A 53 -3.24 -3.20 16.58
CA SER A 53 -2.89 -1.85 16.12
C SER A 53 -1.37 -1.75 15.90
N TYR A 54 -0.93 -1.29 14.72
CA TYR A 54 0.45 -1.29 14.28
C TYR A 54 0.89 0.09 13.77
N GLY A 55 1.65 0.79 14.59
CA GLY A 55 2.15 2.11 14.29
C GLY A 55 1.11 3.21 14.39
N VAL A 56 1.25 4.21 13.55
CA VAL A 56 0.38 5.41 13.54
C VAL A 56 -0.76 5.26 12.53
N ASP A 57 -1.77 6.14 12.65
CA ASP A 57 -2.83 6.27 11.64
C ASP A 57 -2.22 6.61 10.28
N SER A 58 -2.42 5.73 9.31
CA SER A 58 -1.79 5.85 7.98
C SER A 58 -2.38 7.00 7.16
N GLN A 59 -3.64 7.37 7.39
CA GLN A 59 -4.25 8.50 6.71
C GLN A 59 -3.71 9.82 7.27
N GLN A 60 -3.63 9.96 8.59
CA GLN A 60 -3.00 11.13 9.22
C GLN A 60 -1.54 11.28 8.79
N GLN A 61 -0.83 10.17 8.62
CA GLN A 61 0.55 10.17 8.13
C GLN A 61 0.64 10.67 6.68
N LEU A 62 -0.28 10.28 5.79
CA LEU A 62 -0.33 10.78 4.41
C LEU A 62 -0.74 12.25 4.32
N ASP A 63 -1.62 12.70 5.20
CA ASP A 63 -2.10 14.08 5.23
C ASP A 63 -1.08 15.04 5.86
N ALA A 64 0.04 14.53 6.38
CA ALA A 64 1.09 15.35 6.95
C ALA A 64 1.66 16.35 5.93
N ASP A 65 1.97 17.55 6.40
CA ASP A 65 2.41 18.70 5.57
C ASP A 65 3.61 18.41 4.66
N ILE A 66 4.43 17.41 5.02
CA ILE A 66 5.58 16.99 4.22
C ILE A 66 5.20 16.58 2.78
N PHE A 67 3.96 16.09 2.56
CA PHE A 67 3.47 15.76 1.22
C PHE A 67 2.75 16.93 0.54
N ARG A 68 2.21 17.88 1.31
CA ARG A 68 1.53 19.07 0.77
C ARG A 68 2.52 20.15 0.31
N ASP A 69 3.64 20.32 1.03
CA ASP A 69 4.58 21.43 0.84
C ASP A 69 5.88 21.06 0.09
N HIS A 70 5.90 19.96 -0.64
CA HIS A 70 7.11 19.46 -1.34
C HIS A 70 7.81 20.47 -2.27
N LEU A 71 7.18 21.60 -2.59
CA LEU A 71 7.76 22.65 -3.45
C LEU A 71 8.37 23.82 -2.68
N SER A 72 8.30 23.87 -1.34
CA SER A 72 8.75 25.01 -0.54
C SER A 72 9.91 24.73 0.43
N VAL A 73 10.79 23.76 0.14
CA VAL A 73 11.93 23.45 1.03
C VAL A 73 12.88 24.63 1.10
N LYS A 74 12.64 25.53 2.04
CA LYS A 74 13.52 26.70 2.30
C LYS A 74 14.86 26.31 2.96
N ASN A 75 14.94 25.15 3.62
CA ASN A 75 16.13 24.67 4.29
C ASN A 75 16.27 23.13 4.13
N PRO A 76 17.28 22.65 3.38
CA PRO A 76 17.48 21.22 3.12
C PRO A 76 17.77 20.39 4.39
N ILE A 77 18.35 20.99 5.43
CA ILE A 77 18.65 20.27 6.68
C ILE A 77 17.36 19.98 7.44
N ASN A 78 16.43 20.93 7.49
CA ASN A 78 15.13 20.72 8.12
C ASN A 78 14.30 19.68 7.37
N ALA A 79 14.31 19.73 6.04
CA ALA A 79 13.61 18.74 5.21
C ALA A 79 14.10 17.31 5.46
N VAL A 80 15.42 17.10 5.58
CA VAL A 80 15.96 15.78 5.91
C VAL A 80 15.54 15.33 7.31
N ARG A 81 15.47 16.25 8.28
CA ARG A 81 15.01 15.93 9.63
C ARG A 81 13.52 15.55 9.64
N GLU A 82 12.68 16.37 9.02
CA GLU A 82 11.24 16.14 8.90
C GLU A 82 10.96 14.80 8.20
N LEU A 83 11.66 14.53 7.10
CA LEU A 83 11.54 13.25 6.40
C LEU A 83 11.94 12.06 7.29
N ARG A 84 13.05 12.18 8.03
CA ARG A 84 13.47 11.13 8.97
C ARG A 84 12.42 10.91 10.06
N ASP A 85 11.93 12.00 10.67
CA ASP A 85 10.97 11.95 11.76
C ASP A 85 9.65 11.33 11.27
N TYR A 86 9.23 11.65 10.06
CA TYR A 86 8.11 11.01 9.36
C TYR A 86 8.34 9.50 9.16
N MET A 87 9.49 9.10 8.63
CA MET A 87 9.82 7.69 8.33
C MET A 87 10.02 6.83 9.57
N THR A 88 10.27 7.43 10.73
CA THR A 88 10.49 6.72 12.00
C THR A 88 9.33 6.86 12.97
N GLN A 89 8.26 7.53 12.56
CA GLN A 89 7.07 7.72 13.39
C GLN A 89 6.45 6.37 13.77
N GLY A 90 6.15 6.18 15.05
CA GLY A 90 5.55 4.95 15.55
C GLY A 90 6.47 3.72 15.59
N TRP A 91 7.77 3.86 15.28
CA TRP A 91 8.71 2.73 15.16
C TRP A 91 8.76 1.85 16.41
N GLN A 92 8.76 2.45 17.60
CA GLN A 92 8.85 1.68 18.84
C GLN A 92 7.54 0.94 19.16
N ASP A 93 6.41 1.57 18.88
CA ASP A 93 5.10 0.94 19.03
C ASP A 93 4.95 -0.23 18.03
N MET A 94 5.39 -0.01 16.78
CA MET A 94 5.46 -1.08 15.78
C MET A 94 6.32 -2.24 16.25
N ASN A 95 7.49 -1.96 16.84
CA ASN A 95 8.36 -2.99 17.37
C ASN A 95 7.68 -3.79 18.49
N ALA A 96 7.04 -3.12 19.45
CA ALA A 96 6.35 -3.78 20.54
C ALA A 96 5.21 -4.68 20.03
N THR A 97 4.29 -4.11 19.24
CA THR A 97 3.17 -4.86 18.65
C THR A 97 3.64 -6.05 17.81
N LEU A 98 4.64 -5.84 16.95
CA LEU A 98 5.08 -6.91 16.06
C LEU A 98 5.81 -8.03 16.81
N THR A 99 6.52 -7.70 17.89
CA THR A 99 7.15 -8.70 18.76
C THR A 99 6.09 -9.59 19.41
N GLU A 100 4.95 -9.02 19.83
CA GLU A 100 3.83 -9.81 20.39
C GLU A 100 3.13 -10.65 19.32
N VAL A 101 2.84 -10.08 18.17
CA VAL A 101 2.13 -10.75 17.07
C VAL A 101 2.96 -11.89 16.46
N ALA A 102 4.29 -11.71 16.39
CA ALA A 102 5.21 -12.71 15.85
C ALA A 102 5.66 -13.76 16.86
N ALA A 103 5.30 -13.62 18.14
CA ALA A 103 5.58 -14.65 19.14
C ALA A 103 4.96 -15.99 18.73
N ASP A 104 5.75 -17.06 18.72
CA ASP A 104 5.36 -18.40 18.23
C ASP A 104 5.01 -18.49 16.74
N ALA A 105 5.23 -17.47 15.92
CA ALA A 105 4.99 -17.56 14.49
C ALA A 105 6.04 -18.45 13.79
N ASP A 106 5.59 -19.21 12.81
CA ASP A 106 6.46 -20.00 11.92
C ASP A 106 7.03 -19.16 10.78
N LEU A 107 6.36 -18.04 10.44
CA LEU A 107 6.76 -17.11 9.37
C LEU A 107 6.16 -15.73 9.62
N LEU A 108 6.95 -14.70 9.33
CA LEU A 108 6.50 -13.30 9.32
C LEU A 108 6.36 -12.82 7.87
N LEU A 109 5.17 -12.29 7.52
CA LEU A 109 4.91 -11.61 6.24
C LEU A 109 4.86 -10.09 6.49
N ALA A 110 5.65 -9.33 5.75
CA ALA A 110 5.68 -7.87 5.81
C ALA A 110 5.25 -7.23 4.49
N GLY A 111 4.73 -6.00 4.55
CA GLY A 111 4.45 -5.18 3.37
C GLY A 111 5.69 -4.48 2.82
N THR A 112 5.48 -3.49 1.97
CA THR A 112 6.55 -2.70 1.34
C THR A 112 7.18 -1.70 2.31
N THR A 113 6.38 -1.13 3.22
CA THR A 113 6.84 -0.13 4.22
C THR A 113 7.29 -0.80 5.52
N TYR A 114 8.21 -0.17 6.22
CA TYR A 114 8.74 -0.62 7.51
C TYR A 114 9.29 -2.07 7.51
N GLN A 115 9.85 -2.50 6.38
CA GLN A 115 10.46 -3.83 6.28
C GLN A 115 11.63 -4.03 7.24
N GLU A 116 12.30 -2.94 7.64
CA GLU A 116 13.37 -2.93 8.64
C GLU A 116 12.87 -3.42 9.99
N VAL A 117 11.69 -2.94 10.41
CA VAL A 117 11.07 -3.37 11.69
C VAL A 117 10.79 -4.87 11.66
N ALA A 118 10.18 -5.34 10.57
CA ALA A 118 9.86 -6.75 10.39
C ALA A 118 11.12 -7.63 10.30
N ALA A 119 12.16 -7.18 9.58
CA ALA A 119 13.41 -7.90 9.45
C ALA A 119 14.12 -8.09 10.81
N ASN A 120 14.10 -7.07 11.67
CA ASN A 120 14.70 -7.16 12.99
C ASN A 120 13.92 -8.12 13.93
N VAL A 121 12.58 -8.11 13.86
CA VAL A 121 11.75 -9.04 14.64
C VAL A 121 11.91 -10.48 14.13
N ALA A 122 11.93 -10.69 12.82
CA ALA A 122 12.19 -12.00 12.24
C ALA A 122 13.58 -12.55 12.61
N GLU A 123 14.59 -11.67 12.68
CA GLU A 123 15.94 -12.04 13.14
C GLU A 123 15.95 -12.39 14.63
N HIS A 124 15.21 -11.66 15.47
CA HIS A 124 15.10 -11.89 16.90
C HIS A 124 14.51 -13.29 17.23
N PHE A 125 13.46 -13.68 16.53
CA PHE A 125 12.82 -14.98 16.71
C PHE A 125 13.44 -16.11 15.86
N ASP A 126 14.41 -15.76 15.00
CA ASP A 126 15.02 -16.67 14.02
C ASP A 126 13.99 -17.37 13.12
N ILE A 127 12.97 -16.63 12.69
CA ILE A 127 11.92 -17.11 11.78
C ILE A 127 12.12 -16.58 10.36
N PRO A 128 11.63 -17.29 9.32
CA PRO A 128 11.62 -16.80 7.95
C PRO A 128 10.82 -15.50 7.82
N LEU A 129 11.33 -14.59 6.97
CA LEU A 129 10.61 -13.40 6.53
C LEU A 129 10.16 -13.59 5.08
N ALA A 130 8.90 -13.27 4.78
CA ALA A 130 8.43 -13.02 3.43
C ALA A 130 8.02 -11.55 3.30
N ALA A 131 8.23 -10.96 2.12
CA ALA A 131 7.81 -9.60 1.82
C ALA A 131 6.78 -9.60 0.69
N LEU A 132 5.74 -8.79 0.80
CA LEU A 132 4.73 -8.60 -0.21
C LEU A 132 4.88 -7.21 -0.83
N HIS A 133 5.24 -7.17 -2.11
CA HIS A 133 5.43 -5.94 -2.87
C HIS A 133 4.29 -5.72 -3.86
N TYR A 134 3.73 -4.51 -3.88
CA TYR A 134 2.59 -4.15 -4.73
C TYR A 134 3.01 -3.39 -5.99
N PHE A 135 4.30 -3.07 -6.11
CA PHE A 135 4.95 -2.44 -7.26
C PHE A 135 6.44 -2.80 -7.25
N PRO A 136 7.16 -2.62 -8.38
CA PRO A 136 8.59 -2.95 -8.47
C PRO A 136 9.44 -2.08 -7.56
N PHE A 137 9.64 -2.52 -6.32
CA PHE A 137 10.37 -1.79 -5.27
C PHE A 137 11.89 -2.06 -5.31
N ARG A 138 12.29 -3.21 -5.83
CA ARG A 138 13.71 -3.58 -5.93
C ARG A 138 14.34 -3.06 -7.22
N PRO A 139 15.68 -2.92 -7.26
CA PRO A 139 16.40 -2.49 -8.46
C PRO A 139 16.04 -3.32 -9.68
N ASN A 140 15.61 -2.65 -10.74
CA ASN A 140 15.23 -3.27 -12.00
C ASN A 140 15.44 -2.31 -13.18
N SER A 141 15.42 -2.82 -14.40
CA SER A 141 15.63 -2.03 -15.62
C SER A 141 14.31 -1.62 -16.31
N GLN A 142 13.14 -2.02 -15.77
CA GLN A 142 11.86 -1.89 -16.45
C GLN A 142 11.08 -0.64 -16.05
N VAL A 143 11.26 -0.17 -14.81
CA VAL A 143 10.43 0.93 -14.24
C VAL A 143 10.98 2.31 -14.59
N LEU A 144 12.30 2.46 -14.68
CA LEU A 144 12.89 3.75 -15.02
C LEU A 144 12.83 3.98 -16.53
N PRO A 145 12.19 5.06 -17.02
CA PRO A 145 12.10 5.36 -18.45
C PRO A 145 13.43 5.89 -19.03
N VAL A 146 14.54 5.56 -18.40
CA VAL A 146 15.87 6.03 -18.82
C VAL A 146 16.66 4.82 -19.28
N PRO A 147 17.16 4.81 -20.53
CA PRO A 147 17.93 3.70 -21.07
C PRO A 147 19.34 3.64 -20.47
N LEU A 148 19.42 3.34 -19.17
CA LEU A 148 20.68 3.15 -18.47
C LEU A 148 20.99 1.65 -18.35
N PRO A 149 22.29 1.26 -18.48
CA PRO A 149 22.70 -0.09 -18.19
C PRO A 149 22.32 -0.52 -16.76
N LEU A 150 21.78 -1.75 -16.61
CA LEU A 150 21.36 -2.30 -15.32
C LEU A 150 22.40 -2.14 -14.18
N PRO A 151 23.73 -2.29 -14.40
CA PRO A 151 24.72 -2.04 -13.35
C PRO A 151 24.73 -0.61 -12.82
N LEU A 152 24.43 0.40 -13.65
CA LEU A 152 24.33 1.80 -13.22
C LEU A 152 23.03 2.04 -12.44
N ILE A 153 21.93 1.45 -12.89
CA ILE A 153 20.66 1.49 -12.17
C ILE A 153 20.83 0.89 -10.78
N ARG A 154 21.40 -0.31 -10.68
CA ARG A 154 21.70 -0.98 -9.40
C ARG A 154 22.58 -0.13 -8.47
N ARG A 155 23.58 0.58 -9.00
CA ARG A 155 24.39 1.50 -8.21
C ARG A 155 23.59 2.69 -7.69
N GLY A 156 22.73 3.27 -8.52
CA GLY A 156 21.82 4.35 -8.13
C GLY A 156 20.90 3.92 -6.99
N PHE A 157 20.24 2.78 -7.12
CA PHE A 157 19.43 2.19 -6.05
C PHE A 157 20.26 1.95 -4.78
N ALA A 158 21.45 1.38 -4.91
CA ALA A 158 22.33 1.13 -3.75
C ALA A 158 22.69 2.42 -2.99
N VAL A 159 22.88 3.54 -3.69
CA VAL A 159 23.10 4.86 -3.07
C VAL A 159 21.84 5.36 -2.38
N GLY A 160 20.68 5.27 -3.04
CA GLY A 160 19.39 5.65 -2.44
C GLY A 160 19.08 4.84 -1.18
N GLU A 161 19.23 3.52 -1.24
CA GLU A 161 19.05 2.63 -0.09
C GLU A 161 20.06 2.93 1.04
N TRP A 162 21.30 3.35 0.71
CA TRP A 162 22.27 3.74 1.71
C TRP A 162 21.84 5.01 2.44
N PHE A 163 21.31 6.02 1.72
CA PHE A 163 20.77 7.24 2.33
C PHE A 163 19.56 6.91 3.20
N HIS A 164 18.61 6.11 2.69
CA HIS A 164 17.45 5.63 3.44
C HIS A 164 17.90 4.96 4.74
N TRP A 165 18.80 3.99 4.66
CA TRP A 165 19.34 3.32 5.84
C TRP A 165 20.02 4.27 6.82
N ARG A 166 20.76 5.27 6.33
CA ARG A 166 21.39 6.27 7.20
C ARG A 166 20.37 7.12 7.96
N MET A 167 19.24 7.43 7.35
CA MET A 167 18.16 8.16 8.03
C MET A 167 17.50 7.30 9.12
N LEU A 168 17.28 6.01 8.87
CA LEU A 168 16.61 5.10 9.81
C LEU A 168 17.54 4.51 10.88
N LYS A 169 18.85 4.65 10.71
CA LYS A 169 19.89 3.95 11.50
C LYS A 169 19.70 4.08 13.01
N GLU A 170 19.35 5.26 13.49
CA GLU A 170 19.18 5.51 14.93
C GLU A 170 17.97 4.75 15.48
N ALA A 171 16.82 4.82 14.79
CA ALA A 171 15.60 4.09 15.19
C ALA A 171 15.81 2.58 15.13
N GLU A 172 16.47 2.10 14.07
CA GLU A 172 16.82 0.70 13.90
C GLU A 172 17.76 0.20 15.02
N ASP A 173 18.81 0.95 15.37
CA ASP A 173 19.74 0.57 16.42
C ASP A 173 19.08 0.55 17.81
N ILE A 174 18.11 1.44 18.06
CA ILE A 174 17.30 1.41 19.28
C ILE A 174 16.45 0.14 19.31
N GLN A 175 15.74 -0.16 18.23
CA GLN A 175 14.96 -1.38 18.11
C GLN A 175 15.81 -2.64 18.33
N ARG A 176 16.93 -2.74 17.64
CA ARG A 176 17.83 -3.90 17.72
C ARG A 176 18.35 -4.12 19.14
N ARG A 177 18.71 -3.05 19.85
CA ARG A 177 19.08 -3.14 21.27
C ARG A 177 17.95 -3.65 22.15
N THR A 178 16.71 -3.18 21.91
CA THR A 178 15.51 -3.65 22.64
C THR A 178 15.27 -5.14 22.41
N LEU A 179 15.55 -5.62 21.20
CA LEU A 179 15.43 -7.03 20.81
C LEU A 179 16.64 -7.89 21.22
N GLY A 180 17.68 -7.31 21.85
CA GLY A 180 18.90 -8.02 22.20
C GLY A 180 19.80 -8.36 21.00
N LEU A 181 19.62 -7.69 19.87
CA LEU A 181 20.39 -7.88 18.64
C LEU A 181 21.58 -6.91 18.56
N PRO A 182 22.69 -7.29 17.92
CA PRO A 182 23.80 -6.37 17.67
C PRO A 182 23.39 -5.25 16.72
N PRO A 183 24.04 -4.06 16.76
CA PRO A 183 23.79 -2.99 15.82
C PRO A 183 23.90 -3.46 14.36
N ALA A 184 23.01 -2.97 13.47
CA ALA A 184 23.08 -3.31 12.08
C ALA A 184 24.32 -2.72 11.41
N THR A 185 25.11 -3.55 10.76
CA THR A 185 26.31 -3.14 10.02
C THR A 185 26.05 -3.01 8.51
N VAL A 186 24.95 -3.59 8.04
CA VAL A 186 24.51 -3.55 6.63
C VAL A 186 23.01 -3.20 6.56
N ARG A 187 22.59 -2.69 5.41
CA ARG A 187 21.19 -2.29 5.14
C ARG A 187 20.22 -3.46 5.34
N ALA A 188 18.99 -3.14 5.78
CA ALA A 188 17.96 -4.16 5.99
C ALA A 188 17.66 -4.96 4.71
N VAL A 189 17.57 -4.31 3.55
CA VAL A 189 17.37 -4.99 2.25
C VAL A 189 18.41 -6.10 2.05
N ARG A 190 19.67 -5.83 2.35
CA ARG A 190 20.73 -6.83 2.21
C ARG A 190 20.58 -7.97 3.21
N ARG A 191 20.20 -7.67 4.46
CA ARG A 191 19.94 -8.73 5.47
C ARG A 191 18.75 -9.59 5.09
N ILE A 192 17.70 -8.98 4.52
CA ILE A 192 16.52 -9.68 4.00
C ILE A 192 16.95 -10.66 2.90
N GLU A 193 17.71 -10.20 1.91
CA GLU A 193 18.25 -11.04 0.82
C GLU A 193 19.18 -12.13 1.34
N ASP A 194 20.14 -11.81 2.22
CA ASP A 194 21.13 -12.76 2.77
C ASP A 194 20.47 -13.87 3.62
N ARG A 195 19.31 -13.58 4.24
CA ARG A 195 18.49 -14.60 4.94
C ARG A 195 17.58 -15.42 4.01
N GLY A 196 17.64 -15.18 2.70
CA GLY A 196 16.86 -15.91 1.71
C GLY A 196 15.36 -15.62 1.79
N ALA A 197 14.97 -14.41 2.17
CA ALA A 197 13.57 -14.02 2.25
C ALA A 197 12.88 -14.14 0.88
N LEU A 198 11.64 -14.64 0.88
CA LEU A 198 10.78 -14.67 -0.29
C LEU A 198 10.16 -13.27 -0.50
N GLU A 199 10.48 -12.62 -1.62
CA GLU A 199 9.94 -11.31 -1.96
C GLU A 199 8.85 -11.45 -3.05
N ILE A 200 7.61 -11.64 -2.62
CA ILE A 200 6.45 -11.90 -3.50
C ILE A 200 6.05 -10.60 -4.22
N GLN A 201 6.00 -10.61 -5.53
CA GLN A 201 5.61 -9.49 -6.37
C GLN A 201 4.12 -9.61 -6.73
N ALA A 202 3.25 -8.95 -5.95
CA ALA A 202 1.80 -9.02 -6.06
C ALA A 202 1.25 -8.00 -7.09
N TYR A 203 1.75 -8.05 -8.32
CA TYR A 203 1.31 -7.25 -9.47
C TYR A 203 1.54 -8.03 -10.77
N ASP A 204 0.84 -7.61 -11.82
CA ASP A 204 0.80 -8.36 -13.07
C ASP A 204 2.03 -8.06 -13.95
N GLU A 205 2.63 -9.11 -14.52
CA GLU A 205 3.80 -9.00 -15.39
C GLU A 205 3.53 -8.17 -16.66
N VAL A 206 2.28 -8.11 -17.11
CA VAL A 206 1.89 -7.31 -18.28
C VAL A 206 2.24 -5.82 -18.12
N LEU A 207 2.29 -5.33 -16.90
CA LEU A 207 2.68 -3.95 -16.58
C LEU A 207 4.20 -3.71 -16.70
N PHE A 208 4.99 -4.77 -16.55
CA PHE A 208 6.45 -4.71 -16.51
C PHE A 208 7.06 -5.88 -17.29
N PRO A 209 6.90 -5.91 -18.62
CA PRO A 209 7.36 -7.04 -19.45
C PRO A 209 8.85 -7.31 -19.28
N GLY A 210 9.17 -8.57 -18.97
CA GLY A 210 10.56 -9.02 -18.75
C GLY A 210 11.06 -8.91 -17.32
N LEU A 211 10.30 -8.31 -16.41
CA LEU A 211 10.69 -8.17 -15.01
C LEU A 211 10.79 -9.51 -14.28
N ALA A 212 9.93 -10.47 -14.60
CA ALA A 212 9.99 -11.81 -14.02
C ALA A 212 11.33 -12.50 -14.30
N ALA A 213 11.84 -12.38 -15.53
CA ALA A 213 13.14 -12.92 -15.90
C ALA A 213 14.31 -12.23 -15.19
N GLU A 214 14.18 -10.92 -14.91
CA GLU A 214 15.20 -10.15 -14.20
C GLU A 214 15.23 -10.47 -12.70
N TYR A 215 14.06 -10.70 -12.07
CA TYR A 215 13.92 -10.97 -10.65
C TYR A 215 14.18 -12.44 -10.27
N GLY A 216 13.86 -13.38 -11.14
CA GLY A 216 14.04 -14.80 -10.91
C GLY A 216 13.17 -15.37 -9.79
N ASP A 217 13.49 -16.58 -9.34
CA ASP A 217 12.67 -17.36 -8.41
C ASP A 217 12.56 -16.77 -6.99
N ALA A 218 13.53 -15.97 -6.57
CA ALA A 218 13.52 -15.34 -5.25
C ALA A 218 12.49 -14.18 -5.14
N LYS A 219 12.05 -13.66 -6.29
CA LYS A 219 11.08 -12.56 -6.39
C LYS A 219 9.97 -12.88 -7.38
N PRO A 220 9.16 -13.94 -7.13
CA PRO A 220 8.15 -14.41 -8.07
C PRO A 220 7.04 -13.36 -8.29
N LEU A 221 6.70 -13.11 -9.57
CA LEU A 221 5.51 -12.35 -9.94
C LEU A 221 4.29 -13.27 -9.90
N VAL A 222 3.31 -12.92 -9.09
CA VAL A 222 2.14 -13.79 -8.83
C VAL A 222 0.81 -13.14 -9.26
N GLY A 223 0.87 -11.96 -9.86
CA GLY A 223 -0.31 -11.16 -10.20
C GLY A 223 -0.86 -10.39 -9.01
N SER A 224 -1.74 -9.43 -9.30
CA SER A 224 -2.38 -8.61 -8.28
C SER A 224 -3.38 -9.42 -7.45
N MET A 225 -3.45 -9.11 -6.16
CA MET A 225 -4.32 -9.76 -5.19
C MET A 225 -5.40 -8.78 -4.71
N SER A 226 -6.64 -9.24 -4.63
CA SER A 226 -7.78 -8.50 -4.10
C SER A 226 -8.68 -9.43 -3.29
N MET A 227 -9.34 -8.87 -2.30
CA MET A 227 -10.39 -9.58 -1.55
C MET A 227 -11.74 -9.54 -2.25
N GLU A 228 -11.93 -8.68 -3.25
CA GLU A 228 -13.20 -8.50 -3.99
C GLU A 228 -14.38 -8.32 -3.03
N LEU A 229 -14.20 -7.45 -2.03
CA LEU A 229 -15.18 -7.23 -0.98
C LEU A 229 -16.43 -6.55 -1.56
N GLN A 230 -17.58 -7.12 -1.29
CA GLN A 230 -18.86 -6.46 -1.56
C GLN A 230 -19.08 -5.33 -0.57
N THR A 231 -19.73 -4.26 -1.02
CA THR A 231 -20.15 -3.13 -0.18
C THR A 231 -21.67 -3.02 -0.16
N ASP A 232 -22.23 -2.45 0.89
CA ASP A 232 -23.68 -2.25 1.02
C ASP A 232 -24.25 -1.32 -0.07
N THR A 233 -23.40 -0.48 -0.66
CA THR A 233 -23.77 0.46 -1.72
C THR A 233 -23.73 -0.13 -3.13
N ASP A 234 -23.16 -1.32 -3.30
CA ASP A 234 -22.95 -1.90 -4.65
C ASP A 234 -24.25 -2.09 -5.42
N ALA A 235 -25.33 -2.54 -4.76
CA ALA A 235 -26.62 -2.76 -5.41
C ALA A 235 -27.23 -1.47 -5.98
N ASP A 236 -27.21 -0.37 -5.20
CA ASP A 236 -27.74 0.94 -5.61
C ASP A 236 -26.85 1.56 -6.73
N VAL A 237 -25.53 1.34 -6.65
CA VAL A 237 -24.60 1.78 -7.70
C VAL A 237 -24.84 1.03 -8.99
N MET A 238 -25.00 -0.29 -8.92
CA MET A 238 -25.27 -1.14 -10.09
C MET A 238 -26.61 -0.75 -10.77
N ASP A 239 -27.64 -0.52 -9.98
CA ASP A 239 -28.94 -0.05 -10.48
C ASP A 239 -28.80 1.30 -11.20
N TRP A 240 -28.10 2.24 -10.59
CA TRP A 240 -27.88 3.54 -11.21
C TRP A 240 -27.09 3.42 -12.53
N ILE A 241 -26.03 2.59 -12.58
CA ILE A 241 -25.23 2.39 -13.80
C ILE A 241 -26.09 1.80 -14.90
N THR A 242 -26.84 0.72 -14.62
CA THR A 242 -27.60 -0.04 -15.63
C THR A 242 -28.82 0.72 -16.18
N ASN A 243 -29.34 1.68 -15.42
CA ASN A 243 -30.45 2.53 -15.84
C ASN A 243 -30.04 3.74 -16.71
N GLY A 244 -28.81 3.77 -17.25
CA GLY A 244 -28.36 4.86 -18.13
C GLY A 244 -27.15 4.49 -18.97
N LYS A 245 -26.52 5.50 -19.58
CA LYS A 245 -25.24 5.30 -20.27
C LYS A 245 -24.16 4.82 -19.29
N PRO A 246 -23.25 3.94 -19.72
CA PRO A 246 -22.07 3.60 -18.92
C PRO A 246 -21.32 4.84 -18.44
N PRO A 247 -21.10 5.02 -17.13
CA PRO A 247 -20.44 6.20 -16.60
C PRO A 247 -18.93 6.17 -16.81
N ILE A 248 -18.30 7.33 -16.67
CA ILE A 248 -16.87 7.43 -16.39
C ILE A 248 -16.69 7.34 -14.88
N TYR A 249 -15.86 6.40 -14.43
CA TYR A 249 -15.49 6.29 -13.01
C TYR A 249 -14.35 7.24 -12.70
N PHE A 250 -14.45 7.94 -11.55
CA PHE A 250 -13.40 8.77 -11.00
C PHE A 250 -13.09 8.32 -9.58
N GLY A 251 -11.82 7.98 -9.30
CA GLY A 251 -11.41 7.53 -7.99
C GLY A 251 -9.96 7.86 -7.66
N PHE A 252 -9.76 8.61 -6.57
CA PHE A 252 -8.44 9.09 -6.17
C PHE A 252 -7.92 8.37 -4.91
N GLY A 253 -8.70 7.42 -4.39
CA GLY A 253 -8.31 6.57 -3.25
C GLY A 253 -8.02 7.39 -1.99
N SER A 254 -6.89 7.09 -1.34
CA SER A 254 -6.42 7.80 -0.15
C SER A 254 -5.53 9.01 -0.47
N MET A 255 -5.36 9.36 -1.75
CA MET A 255 -4.51 10.49 -2.11
C MET A 255 -5.12 11.81 -1.63
N PRO A 256 -4.33 12.65 -0.96
CA PRO A 256 -4.77 14.00 -0.61
C PRO A 256 -4.98 14.83 -1.88
N VAL A 257 -6.14 15.47 -1.96
CA VAL A 257 -6.49 16.43 -3.03
C VAL A 257 -6.66 17.78 -2.37
N GLU A 258 -6.08 18.82 -2.96
CA GLU A 258 -6.07 20.17 -2.37
C GLU A 258 -7.48 20.73 -2.13
N SER A 259 -8.39 20.51 -3.10
CA SER A 259 -9.80 20.89 -2.99
C SER A 259 -10.69 19.79 -3.57
N PRO A 260 -11.15 18.81 -2.76
CA PRO A 260 -12.09 17.80 -3.20
C PRO A 260 -13.39 18.36 -3.79
N ALA A 261 -13.93 19.43 -3.20
CA ALA A 261 -15.14 20.06 -3.68
C ALA A 261 -14.98 20.66 -5.10
N ASP A 262 -13.84 21.33 -5.35
CA ASP A 262 -13.56 21.88 -6.69
C ASP A 262 -13.34 20.78 -7.72
N ALA A 263 -12.68 19.68 -7.33
CA ALA A 263 -12.50 18.53 -8.21
C ALA A 263 -13.84 17.90 -8.61
N VAL A 264 -14.75 17.72 -7.66
CA VAL A 264 -16.11 17.20 -7.92
C VAL A 264 -16.90 18.17 -8.80
N ALA A 265 -16.88 19.47 -8.51
CA ALA A 265 -17.58 20.48 -9.32
C ALA A 265 -17.03 20.55 -10.76
N MET A 266 -15.74 20.41 -10.94
CA MET A 266 -15.12 20.35 -12.26
C MET A 266 -15.59 19.10 -13.03
N ILE A 267 -15.61 17.93 -12.39
CA ILE A 267 -16.09 16.68 -13.01
C ILE A 267 -17.57 16.81 -13.40
N ASP A 268 -18.42 17.34 -12.52
CA ASP A 268 -19.84 17.58 -12.78
C ASP A 268 -20.01 18.48 -14.03
N THR A 269 -19.34 19.62 -14.08
CA THR A 269 -19.41 20.56 -15.21
C THR A 269 -18.96 19.92 -16.52
N VAL A 270 -17.79 19.28 -16.54
CA VAL A 270 -17.21 18.69 -17.75
C VAL A 270 -18.06 17.52 -18.24
N CYS A 271 -18.56 16.67 -17.35
CA CYS A 271 -19.42 15.56 -17.75
C CYS A 271 -20.77 16.05 -18.30
N ALA A 272 -21.35 17.12 -17.72
CA ALA A 272 -22.55 17.76 -18.26
C ALA A 272 -22.33 18.29 -19.69
N GLU A 273 -21.24 19.01 -19.92
CA GLU A 273 -20.90 19.56 -21.25
C GLU A 273 -20.70 18.47 -22.31
N LEU A 274 -20.12 17.34 -21.91
CA LEU A 274 -19.88 16.19 -22.80
C LEU A 274 -21.09 15.26 -22.96
N GLY A 275 -22.17 15.46 -22.18
CA GLY A 275 -23.32 14.56 -22.12
C GLY A 275 -22.95 13.16 -21.60
N GLU A 276 -21.99 13.09 -20.69
CA GLU A 276 -21.50 11.87 -20.04
C GLU A 276 -21.98 11.76 -18.60
N ARG A 277 -21.96 10.56 -18.05
CA ARG A 277 -22.25 10.31 -16.62
C ARG A 277 -20.97 10.08 -15.85
N ALA A 278 -20.92 10.55 -14.61
CA ALA A 278 -19.80 10.39 -13.71
C ALA A 278 -20.18 9.56 -12.47
N LEU A 279 -19.41 8.53 -12.18
CA LEU A 279 -19.42 7.82 -10.91
C LEU A 279 -18.19 8.21 -10.13
N ILE A 280 -18.34 8.99 -9.06
CA ILE A 280 -17.21 9.54 -8.31
C ILE A 280 -17.11 8.78 -6.97
N SER A 281 -16.00 8.09 -6.75
CA SER A 281 -15.68 7.53 -5.44
C SER A 281 -14.97 8.58 -4.58
N SER A 282 -15.65 9.04 -3.53
CA SER A 282 -15.12 10.05 -2.61
C SER A 282 -13.94 9.52 -1.77
N GLY A 283 -13.84 8.20 -1.60
CA GLY A 283 -12.78 7.61 -0.78
C GLY A 283 -12.80 8.15 0.65
N VAL A 284 -11.75 8.89 0.99
CA VAL A 284 -11.55 9.53 2.31
C VAL A 284 -11.95 11.02 2.32
N TRP A 285 -12.51 11.54 1.23
CA TRP A 285 -12.86 12.95 1.13
C TRP A 285 -14.08 13.28 2.00
N ASP A 286 -13.94 14.28 2.83
CA ASP A 286 -15.05 14.94 3.50
C ASP A 286 -15.63 16.00 2.55
N LEU A 287 -16.76 15.67 1.95
CA LEU A 287 -17.43 16.54 1.00
C LEU A 287 -18.65 17.16 1.67
N PRO A 288 -18.83 18.49 1.59
CA PRO A 288 -20.06 19.13 2.00
C PRO A 288 -21.24 18.63 1.15
N ASP A 289 -22.47 18.80 1.65
CA ASP A 289 -23.69 18.57 0.87
C ASP A 289 -23.64 19.40 -0.42
N THR A 290 -23.19 18.78 -1.49
CA THR A 290 -23.03 19.41 -2.80
C THR A 290 -24.20 19.00 -3.68
N VAL A 291 -24.90 19.98 -4.26
CA VAL A 291 -25.95 19.70 -5.24
C VAL A 291 -25.26 19.36 -6.57
N LEU A 292 -25.35 18.12 -6.96
CA LEU A 292 -24.80 17.59 -8.23
C LEU A 292 -25.93 17.34 -9.22
N GLY A 293 -25.59 17.35 -10.51
CA GLY A 293 -26.53 17.01 -11.57
C GLY A 293 -26.90 15.51 -11.52
N ASP A 294 -28.08 15.15 -12.06
CA ASP A 294 -28.57 13.75 -12.11
C ASP A 294 -27.63 12.80 -12.87
N HIS A 295 -26.71 13.34 -13.64
CA HIS A 295 -25.68 12.61 -14.38
C HIS A 295 -24.47 12.24 -13.52
N VAL A 296 -24.38 12.72 -12.27
CA VAL A 296 -23.29 12.41 -11.32
C VAL A 296 -23.83 11.61 -10.15
N LYS A 297 -23.16 10.51 -9.84
CA LYS A 297 -23.37 9.76 -8.59
C LYS A 297 -22.09 9.76 -7.76
N LEU A 298 -22.21 10.31 -6.56
CA LEU A 298 -21.16 10.29 -5.54
C LEU A 298 -21.35 9.05 -4.67
N VAL A 299 -20.27 8.29 -4.47
CA VAL A 299 -20.28 7.05 -3.68
C VAL A 299 -19.06 6.98 -2.78
N GLY A 300 -19.14 6.19 -1.72
CA GLY A 300 -17.99 5.83 -0.90
C GLY A 300 -17.13 4.75 -1.58
N ALA A 301 -16.79 3.70 -0.85
CA ALA A 301 -16.11 2.55 -1.43
C ALA A 301 -17.08 1.70 -2.26
N VAL A 302 -16.61 1.18 -3.39
CA VAL A 302 -17.35 0.25 -4.24
C VAL A 302 -16.50 -0.97 -4.57
N ASN A 303 -17.16 -2.09 -4.91
CA ASN A 303 -16.47 -3.27 -5.42
C ASN A 303 -16.03 -3.03 -6.87
N HIS A 304 -14.74 -2.78 -7.06
CA HIS A 304 -14.16 -2.50 -8.37
C HIS A 304 -14.41 -3.63 -9.38
N ALA A 305 -14.34 -4.91 -8.95
CA ALA A 305 -14.56 -6.05 -9.84
C ALA A 305 -15.98 -6.09 -10.40
N ALA A 306 -16.98 -5.62 -9.64
CA ALA A 306 -18.36 -5.55 -10.08
C ALA A 306 -18.64 -4.28 -10.91
N VAL A 307 -18.07 -3.15 -10.54
CA VAL A 307 -18.41 -1.83 -11.09
C VAL A 307 -17.62 -1.50 -12.35
N PHE A 308 -16.32 -1.76 -12.39
CA PHE A 308 -15.44 -1.33 -13.50
C PHE A 308 -15.82 -1.89 -14.88
N PRO A 309 -16.25 -3.17 -15.01
CA PRO A 309 -16.70 -3.69 -16.30
C PRO A 309 -17.91 -2.96 -16.90
N LEU A 310 -18.66 -2.24 -16.08
CA LEU A 310 -19.86 -1.49 -16.48
C LEU A 310 -19.55 0.00 -16.76
N CYS A 311 -18.32 0.44 -16.49
CA CYS A 311 -17.88 1.80 -16.76
C CYS A 311 -17.32 1.91 -18.17
N ARG A 312 -17.53 3.08 -18.80
CA ARG A 312 -16.97 3.41 -20.10
C ARG A 312 -15.47 3.70 -20.06
N ALA A 313 -15.03 4.32 -18.99
CA ALA A 313 -13.63 4.68 -18.74
C ALA A 313 -13.38 4.79 -17.24
N LEU A 314 -12.11 4.69 -16.86
CA LEU A 314 -11.66 4.80 -15.47
C LEU A 314 -10.61 5.91 -15.40
N VAL A 315 -10.84 6.89 -14.53
CA VAL A 315 -9.91 7.95 -14.18
C VAL A 315 -9.49 7.77 -12.75
N HIS A 316 -8.21 7.52 -12.50
CA HIS A 316 -7.71 7.25 -11.17
C HIS A 316 -6.26 7.72 -10.96
N HIS A 317 -5.85 7.77 -9.70
CA HIS A 317 -4.53 8.27 -9.27
C HIS A 317 -3.35 7.31 -9.56
N GLY A 318 -3.58 6.15 -10.16
CA GLY A 318 -2.51 5.17 -10.45
C GLY A 318 -2.18 4.21 -9.31
N GLY A 319 -3.00 4.13 -8.25
CA GLY A 319 -2.82 3.12 -7.19
C GLY A 319 -2.80 1.71 -7.73
N ALA A 320 -1.92 0.86 -7.20
CA ALA A 320 -1.66 -0.49 -7.73
C ALA A 320 -2.93 -1.35 -7.83
N GLY A 321 -3.76 -1.38 -6.78
CA GLY A 321 -5.00 -2.15 -6.75
C GLY A 321 -6.04 -1.66 -7.77
N THR A 322 -6.23 -0.34 -7.88
CA THR A 322 -7.18 0.26 -8.84
C THR A 322 -6.70 0.04 -10.27
N THR A 323 -5.40 0.20 -10.54
CA THR A 323 -4.81 -0.08 -11.86
C THR A 323 -5.03 -1.54 -12.25
N ALA A 324 -4.74 -2.46 -11.35
CA ALA A 324 -4.92 -3.89 -11.61
C ALA A 324 -6.39 -4.27 -11.85
N ALA A 325 -7.32 -3.71 -11.06
CA ALA A 325 -8.75 -3.93 -11.26
C ALA A 325 -9.25 -3.36 -12.60
N GLY A 326 -8.70 -2.22 -13.03
CA GLY A 326 -9.07 -1.60 -14.30
C GLY A 326 -8.51 -2.30 -15.55
N LEU A 327 -7.51 -3.17 -15.41
CA LEU A 327 -6.89 -3.93 -16.50
C LEU A 327 -7.48 -5.36 -16.65
N ARG A 328 -8.30 -5.80 -15.73
CA ARG A 328 -9.03 -7.07 -15.75
C ARG A 328 -10.36 -6.94 -16.45
#